data_40820acf86caa13568b264370485c700
#
_entry.id   40820acf86caa13568b264370485c700
#
_cell.length_a   1.000
_cell.length_b   1.000
_cell.length_c   1.000
_cell.angle_alpha   90.00
_cell.angle_beta   90.00
_cell.angle_gamma   90.00
#
_symmetry.space_group_name_H-M   'P 1'
#
loop_
_entity.id
_entity.type
_entity.pdbx_description
1 polymer ?
#
loop_
_entity_poly.entity_id
_entity_poly.type
_entity_poly.pdbx_seq_one_letter_code
_entity_poly.pdbx_strand_id
1 'polypeptide(L)'
;CVIVLDALAAATREKLCAVLQLTDTGLTPGSGVGNHRKEVSRRTLGVPVLALGLPTVIRAEQLVGEETPAEGEPLFVTPRDIDQRVRELSRMMAYGIDLALQPHLTVEDITGLLG
;
A
#
# COMPACT_ATOMS: atom_id res chain seq x y z
N CYS A 1 6.42 -6.74 17.25
CA CYS A 1 6.28 -5.90 16.05
C CYS A 1 5.04 -6.32 15.27
N VAL A 2 4.29 -5.34 14.80
CA VAL A 2 3.13 -5.55 13.94
C VAL A 2 3.47 -5.05 12.55
N ILE A 3 3.17 -5.87 11.54
CA ILE A 3 3.30 -5.49 10.14
C ILE A 3 1.89 -5.29 9.58
N VAL A 4 1.62 -4.09 9.05
CA VAL A 4 0.32 -3.70 8.52
C VAL A 4 0.42 -3.51 7.02
N LEU A 5 -0.50 -4.09 6.28
CA LEU A 5 -0.59 -3.94 4.83
C LEU A 5 -1.88 -3.18 4.50
N ASP A 6 -1.78 -2.18 3.65
CA ASP A 6 -2.95 -1.39 3.25
C ASP A 6 -2.84 -0.91 1.81
N ALA A 7 -3.99 -0.67 1.21
CA ALA A 7 -4.10 -0.01 -0.08
C ALA A 7 -4.19 1.50 0.14
N LEU A 8 -3.47 2.26 -0.66
CA LEU A 8 -3.35 3.72 -0.53
C LEU A 8 -3.86 4.42 -1.77
N ALA A 9 -4.11 5.72 -1.64
CA ALA A 9 -4.29 6.60 -2.78
C ALA A 9 -2.92 7.12 -3.24
N ALA A 10 -2.68 7.05 -4.55
CA ALA A 10 -1.44 7.57 -5.15
C ALA A 10 -1.46 9.10 -5.16
N ALA A 11 -0.33 9.72 -4.87
CA ALA A 11 -0.16 11.16 -4.99
C ALA A 11 0.03 11.61 -6.45
N THR A 12 0.60 10.74 -7.28
CA THR A 12 0.85 11.01 -8.72
C THR A 12 0.51 9.77 -9.54
N ARG A 13 0.26 9.98 -10.84
CA ARG A 13 -0.01 8.89 -11.77
C ARG A 13 1.14 7.88 -11.83
N GLU A 14 2.39 8.37 -11.78
CA GLU A 14 3.59 7.53 -11.87
C GLU A 14 3.70 6.55 -10.69
N LYS A 15 3.15 6.90 -9.53
CA LYS A 15 3.19 6.05 -8.34
C LYS A 15 2.06 5.03 -8.29
N LEU A 16 1.03 5.21 -9.09
CA LEU A 16 -0.13 4.31 -9.11
C LEU A 16 0.29 2.89 -9.50
N CYS A 17 0.09 1.93 -8.60
CA CYS A 17 0.51 0.53 -8.75
C CYS A 17 1.99 0.33 -9.11
N ALA A 18 2.85 1.29 -8.80
CA ALA A 18 4.25 1.28 -9.23
C ALA A 18 5.26 1.32 -8.07
N VAL A 19 4.81 1.61 -6.85
CA VAL A 19 5.68 1.73 -5.68
C VAL A 19 5.08 1.01 -4.49
N LEU A 20 5.96 0.54 -3.60
CA LEU A 20 5.58 0.09 -2.26
C LEU A 20 6.08 1.14 -1.28
N GLN A 21 5.22 1.60 -0.40
CA GLN A 21 5.57 2.56 0.63
C GLN A 21 5.80 1.83 1.95
N LEU A 22 6.94 2.06 2.56
CA LEU A 22 7.30 1.48 3.86
C LEU A 22 7.50 2.60 4.86
N THR A 23 6.83 2.51 6.00
CA THR A 23 7.00 3.48 7.09
C THR A 23 6.93 2.79 8.45
N ASP A 24 7.62 3.37 9.43
CA ASP A 24 7.55 2.97 10.84
C ASP A 24 6.70 3.94 11.69
N THR A 25 6.10 4.94 11.09
CA THR A 25 5.27 5.93 11.79
C THR A 25 3.81 5.48 11.94
N GLY A 26 3.45 4.34 11.37
CA GLY A 26 2.08 3.84 11.40
C GLY A 26 1.24 4.36 10.23
N LEU A 27 -0.02 4.02 10.23
CA LEU A 27 -0.97 4.47 9.22
C LEU A 27 -2.37 4.60 9.81
N THR A 28 -3.23 5.36 9.12
CA THR A 28 -4.65 5.42 9.40
C THR A 28 -5.39 4.80 8.22
N PRO A 29 -5.93 3.58 8.36
CA PRO A 29 -6.59 2.90 7.25
C PRO A 29 -7.74 3.73 6.67
N GLY A 30 -7.83 3.78 5.35
CA GLY A 30 -8.88 4.49 4.64
C GLY A 30 -8.69 6.01 4.54
N SER A 31 -7.63 6.59 5.12
CA SER A 31 -7.43 8.04 5.10
C SER A 31 -7.26 8.59 3.68
N GLY A 32 -6.61 7.84 2.80
CA GLY A 32 -6.38 8.27 1.42
C GLY A 32 -7.65 8.45 0.58
N VAL A 33 -8.75 7.83 0.98
CA VAL A 33 -10.05 7.91 0.31
C VAL A 33 -11.13 8.57 1.19
N GLY A 34 -10.71 9.25 2.25
CA GLY A 34 -11.62 9.97 3.15
C GLY A 34 -12.40 9.10 4.12
N ASN A 35 -12.11 7.82 4.20
CA ASN A 35 -12.74 6.87 5.12
C ASN A 35 -11.80 6.56 6.29
N HIS A 36 -11.65 7.53 7.19
CA HIS A 36 -10.73 7.42 8.32
C HIS A 36 -11.19 6.36 9.32
N ARG A 37 -10.34 5.39 9.57
CA ARG A 37 -10.49 4.42 10.66
C ARG A 37 -9.49 4.74 11.78
N LYS A 38 -9.45 3.90 12.80
CA LYS A 38 -8.50 4.10 13.89
C LYS A 38 -7.06 3.99 13.39
N GLU A 39 -6.21 4.90 13.87
CA GLU A 39 -4.79 4.86 13.60
C GLU A 39 -4.18 3.53 14.09
N VAL A 40 -3.32 2.95 13.28
CA VAL A 40 -2.51 1.79 13.63
C VAL A 40 -1.06 2.25 13.72
N SER A 41 -0.55 2.38 14.93
CA SER A 41 0.80 2.89 15.19
C SER A 41 1.32 2.37 16.51
N ARG A 42 2.60 2.64 16.78
CA ARG A 42 3.18 2.34 18.10
C ARG A 42 2.43 3.07 19.22
N ARG A 43 1.97 4.30 18.96
CA ARG A 43 1.22 5.08 19.93
C ARG A 43 -0.09 4.40 20.33
N THR A 44 -0.80 3.78 19.37
CA THR A 44 -2.11 3.16 19.63
C THR A 44 -2.01 1.71 20.07
N LEU A 45 -0.99 0.96 19.64
CA LEU A 45 -0.83 -0.45 19.91
C LEU A 45 0.19 -0.76 21.02
N GLY A 46 1.07 0.17 21.35
CA GLY A 46 2.10 -0.02 22.37
C GLY A 46 3.27 -0.90 21.93
N VAL A 47 3.32 -1.29 20.66
CA VAL A 47 4.40 -2.09 20.07
C VAL A 47 4.86 -1.46 18.76
N PRO A 48 6.10 -1.73 18.30
CA PRO A 48 6.56 -1.22 17.01
C PRO A 48 5.64 -1.67 15.87
N VAL A 49 5.37 -0.77 14.93
CA VAL A 49 4.53 -1.01 13.77
C VAL A 49 5.30 -0.65 12.51
N LEU A 50 5.35 -1.58 11.57
CA LEU A 50 5.83 -1.33 10.21
C LEU A 50 4.62 -1.37 9.28
N ALA A 51 4.41 -0.31 8.52
CA ALA A 51 3.30 -0.21 7.59
C ALA A 51 3.82 -0.29 6.16
N LEU A 52 3.22 -1.17 5.37
CA LEU A 52 3.46 -1.32 3.94
C LEU A 52 2.19 -0.89 3.20
N GLY A 53 2.34 0.04 2.27
CA GLY A 53 1.25 0.55 1.49
C GLY A 53 1.47 0.39 0.00
N LEU A 54 0.40 0.07 -0.72
CA LEU A 54 0.38 -0.02 -2.17
C LEU A 54 -0.63 0.97 -2.74
N PRO A 55 -0.19 1.98 -3.52
CA PRO A 55 -1.13 2.89 -4.17
C PRO A 55 -1.93 2.16 -5.26
N THR A 56 -3.22 2.00 -5.05
CA THR A 56 -4.12 1.26 -5.96
C THR A 56 -5.14 2.13 -6.65
N VAL A 57 -5.34 3.35 -6.16
CA VAL A 57 -6.28 4.33 -6.72
C VAL A 57 -5.62 5.69 -6.75
N ILE A 58 -6.16 6.59 -7.56
CA ILE A 58 -5.74 7.99 -7.61
C ILE A 58 -6.97 8.88 -7.73
N ARG A 59 -6.95 10.05 -7.11
CA ARG A 59 -8.00 11.04 -7.32
C ARG A 59 -8.00 11.52 -8.78
N ALA A 60 -9.18 11.69 -9.33
CA ALA A 60 -9.32 12.08 -10.75
C ALA A 60 -8.56 13.38 -11.06
N GLU A 61 -8.57 14.36 -10.15
CA GLU A 61 -7.85 15.62 -10.32
C GLU A 61 -6.33 15.40 -10.41
N GLN A 62 -5.80 14.53 -9.57
CA GLN A 62 -4.37 14.24 -9.54
C GLN A 62 -3.92 13.44 -10.75
N LEU A 63 -4.82 12.66 -11.35
CA LEU A 63 -4.53 11.91 -12.57
C LEU A 63 -4.18 12.86 -13.74
N VAL A 64 -4.85 14.01 -13.82
CA VAL A 64 -4.62 15.02 -14.85
C VAL A 64 -3.67 16.14 -14.40
N GLY A 65 -3.09 16.04 -13.21
CA GLY A 65 -2.12 16.99 -12.70
C GLY A 65 -2.71 18.26 -12.09
N GLU A 66 -4.00 18.27 -11.78
CA GLU A 66 -4.64 19.39 -11.10
C GLU A 66 -4.38 19.30 -9.58
N GLU A 67 -3.96 20.42 -9.00
CA GLU A 67 -3.68 20.48 -7.56
C GLU A 67 -4.91 20.81 -6.73
N THR A 68 -5.90 21.50 -7.32
CA THR A 68 -7.11 21.90 -6.62
C THR A 68 -8.17 20.81 -6.70
N PRO A 69 -8.66 20.32 -5.57
CA PRO A 69 -9.75 19.34 -5.57
C PRO A 69 -10.99 19.89 -6.28
N ALA A 70 -11.63 19.06 -7.10
CA ALA A 70 -12.90 19.40 -7.69
C ALA A 70 -13.98 19.53 -6.60
N GLU A 71 -14.96 20.37 -6.84
CA GLU A 71 -16.14 20.49 -5.97
C GLU A 71 -16.97 19.19 -6.04
N GLY A 72 -17.56 18.82 -4.91
CA GLY A 72 -18.41 17.64 -4.79
C GLY A 72 -17.68 16.42 -4.21
N GLU A 73 -18.30 15.26 -4.36
CA GLU A 73 -17.70 14.01 -3.87
C GLU A 73 -16.43 13.66 -4.67
N PRO A 74 -15.38 13.25 -3.98
CA PRO A 74 -14.14 12.88 -4.66
C PRO A 74 -14.37 11.62 -5.53
N LEU A 75 -13.87 11.69 -6.77
CA LEU A 75 -13.85 10.55 -7.67
C LEU A 75 -12.45 9.94 -7.68
N PHE A 76 -12.39 8.62 -7.59
CA PHE A 76 -11.16 7.86 -7.64
C PHE A 76 -11.11 7.01 -8.89
N VAL A 77 -9.92 6.90 -9.45
CA VAL A 77 -9.64 6.13 -10.65
C VAL A 77 -8.68 5.00 -10.29
N THR A 78 -8.92 3.84 -10.83
CA THR A 78 -8.04 2.69 -10.68
C THR A 78 -7.74 2.09 -12.07
N PRO A 79 -6.56 1.46 -12.27
CA PRO A 79 -6.27 0.80 -13.54
C PRO A 79 -7.30 -0.29 -13.86
N ARG A 80 -7.56 -0.48 -15.14
CA ARG A 80 -8.52 -1.49 -15.60
C ARG A 80 -8.12 -2.92 -15.20
N ASP A 81 -6.81 -3.19 -15.13
CA ASP A 81 -6.22 -4.46 -14.76
C ASP A 81 -5.78 -4.52 -13.29
N ILE A 82 -6.47 -3.76 -12.40
CA ILE A 82 -6.10 -3.63 -10.99
C ILE A 82 -6.01 -4.99 -10.28
N ASP A 83 -6.92 -5.91 -10.57
CA ASP A 83 -6.93 -7.21 -9.92
C ASP A 83 -5.64 -8.00 -10.17
N GLN A 84 -5.17 -7.97 -11.41
CA GLN A 84 -3.91 -8.62 -11.78
C GLN A 84 -2.72 -7.90 -11.12
N ARG A 85 -2.71 -6.57 -11.15
CA ARG A 85 -1.62 -5.78 -10.54
C ARG A 85 -1.53 -6.00 -9.05
N VAL A 86 -2.65 -6.00 -8.34
CA VAL A 86 -2.68 -6.28 -6.90
C VAL A 86 -2.19 -7.71 -6.62
N ARG A 87 -2.58 -8.66 -7.43
CA ARG A 87 -2.13 -10.06 -7.29
C ARG A 87 -0.62 -10.19 -7.43
N GLU A 88 -0.03 -9.56 -8.44
CA GLU A 88 1.42 -9.58 -8.67
C GLU A 88 2.18 -8.85 -7.57
N LEU A 89 1.72 -7.66 -7.21
CA LEU A 89 2.40 -6.82 -6.21
C LEU A 89 2.28 -7.40 -4.79
N SER A 90 1.15 -8.01 -4.46
CA SER A 90 0.99 -8.69 -3.17
C SER A 90 1.91 -9.90 -3.04
N ARG A 91 2.18 -10.62 -4.13
CA ARG A 91 3.20 -11.69 -4.13
C ARG A 91 4.59 -11.14 -3.87
N MET A 92 4.94 -10.03 -4.50
CA MET A 92 6.23 -9.36 -4.25
C MET A 92 6.36 -8.94 -2.78
N MET A 93 5.31 -8.38 -2.20
CA MET A 93 5.28 -8.02 -0.78
C MET A 93 5.46 -9.24 0.11
N ALA A 94 4.77 -10.33 -0.19
CA ALA A 94 4.89 -11.58 0.55
C ALA A 94 6.31 -12.13 0.50
N TYR A 95 6.94 -12.13 -0.66
CA TYR A 95 8.35 -12.54 -0.82
C TYR A 95 9.28 -11.66 0.01
N GLY A 96 9.08 -10.35 -0.04
CA GLY A 96 9.91 -9.40 0.71
C GLY A 96 9.78 -9.60 2.22
N ILE A 97 8.57 -9.79 2.72
CA ILE A 97 8.32 -10.05 4.15
C ILE A 97 8.97 -11.37 4.58
N ASP A 98 8.80 -12.42 3.79
CA ASP A 98 9.39 -13.72 4.10
C ASP A 98 10.91 -13.65 4.15
N LEU A 99 11.54 -12.98 3.19
CA LEU A 99 13.00 -12.78 3.17
C LEU A 99 13.47 -11.97 4.39
N ALA A 100 12.71 -10.94 4.77
CA ALA A 100 13.06 -10.10 5.91
C ALA A 100 12.94 -10.85 7.25
N LEU A 101 11.91 -11.69 7.41
CA LEU A 101 11.65 -12.43 8.65
C LEU A 101 12.45 -13.74 8.73
N GLN A 102 12.88 -14.29 7.61
CA GLN A 102 13.61 -15.54 7.51
C GLN A 102 14.89 -15.35 6.67
N PRO A 103 15.90 -14.67 7.22
CA PRO A 103 17.08 -14.28 6.43
C PRO A 103 17.94 -15.46 5.95
N HIS A 104 17.69 -16.68 6.45
CA HIS A 104 18.34 -17.90 5.96
C HIS A 104 17.74 -18.43 4.66
N LEU A 105 16.55 -17.95 4.26
CA LEU A 105 15.91 -18.36 3.02
C LEU A 105 16.43 -17.53 1.84
N THR A 106 16.54 -18.18 0.69
CA THR A 106 16.82 -17.51 -0.59
C THR A 106 15.54 -17.19 -1.33
N VAL A 107 15.64 -16.38 -2.38
CA VAL A 107 14.50 -16.11 -3.28
C VAL A 107 13.98 -17.42 -3.89
N GLU A 108 14.89 -18.36 -4.22
CA GLU A 108 14.51 -19.67 -4.77
C GLU A 108 13.69 -20.50 -3.78
N ASP A 109 14.09 -20.51 -2.50
CA ASP A 109 13.36 -21.22 -1.45
C ASP A 109 11.94 -20.68 -1.32
N ILE A 110 11.79 -19.37 -1.29
CA ILE A 110 10.48 -18.69 -1.12
C ILE A 110 9.60 -18.91 -2.34
N THR A 111 10.17 -18.83 -3.53
CA THR A 111 9.44 -19.12 -4.78
C THR A 111 8.89 -20.54 -4.79
N GLY A 112 9.67 -21.50 -4.30
CA GLY A 112 9.22 -22.89 -4.15
C GLY A 112 8.08 -23.05 -3.15
N LEU A 113 8.07 -22.27 -2.06
CA LEU A 113 7.03 -22.35 -1.02
C LEU A 113 5.73 -21.66 -1.46
N LEU A 114 5.81 -20.54 -2.16
CA LEU A 114 4.65 -19.74 -2.54
C LEU A 114 4.12 -20.08 -3.94
N GLY A 115 4.83 -20.91 -4.64
CA GLY A 115 4.45 -21.31 -5.98
C GLY A 115 4.75 -20.30 -7.05
#